data_59e52dd56b77cdec902b1978b7ce9262
#
_entry.id   59e52dd56b77cdec902b1978b7ce9262
#
_cell.length_a   1.000
_cell.length_b   1.000
_cell.length_c   1.000
_cell.angle_alpha   90.00
_cell.angle_beta   90.00
_cell.angle_gamma   90.00
#
_symmetry.space_group_name_H-M   'P 1'
#
loop_
_entity.id
_entity.type
_entity.pdbx_description
1 polymer ?
#
loop_
_entity_poly.entity_id
_entity_poly.type
_entity_poly.pdbx_seq_one_letter_code
_entity_poly.pdbx_strand_id
1 'polypeptide(L)'
;MAARHHELGNLNVILDRNRIQNDDFCETQMRMFDIPAKWAAFGWDVMEIDGHDMTEIFSGLEFLAKERSVPAILIANTIKGKGVSYMEDNPSFHGAAPNEEQYAVAMRELGGEL
;
A
#
# COMPACT_ATOMS: atom_id res chain seq x y z
N MET A 1 15.40 8.39 -8.91
CA MET A 1 16.46 8.81 -9.87
C MET A 1 17.72 7.94 -9.72
N ALA A 2 18.41 7.90 -8.58
CA ALA A 2 19.66 7.15 -8.39
C ALA A 2 19.54 5.67 -8.78
N ALA A 3 18.51 4.96 -8.32
CA ALA A 3 18.32 3.55 -8.64
C ALA A 3 18.25 3.28 -10.15
N ARG A 4 17.60 4.16 -10.92
CA ARG A 4 17.54 4.05 -12.37
C ARG A 4 18.87 4.39 -13.03
N HIS A 5 19.58 5.41 -12.50
CA HIS A 5 20.91 5.79 -12.99
C HIS A 5 21.93 4.65 -12.83
N HIS A 6 21.88 3.93 -11.71
CA HIS A 6 22.75 2.79 -11.44
C HIS A 6 22.22 1.45 -11.96
N GLU A 7 21.16 1.47 -12.74
CA GLU A 7 20.55 0.28 -13.37
C GLU A 7 20.28 -0.88 -12.39
N LEU A 8 19.72 -0.52 -11.22
CA LEU A 8 19.44 -1.50 -10.15
C LEU A 8 18.21 -2.37 -10.51
N GLY A 9 18.37 -3.25 -11.50
CA GLY A 9 17.28 -4.11 -11.98
C GLY A 9 16.77 -5.14 -10.96
N ASN A 10 17.55 -5.39 -9.91
CA ASN A 10 17.17 -6.25 -8.78
C ASN A 10 16.50 -5.48 -7.62
N LEU A 11 16.34 -4.16 -7.72
CA LEU A 11 15.64 -3.37 -6.71
C LEU A 11 14.14 -3.39 -6.99
N ASN A 12 13.41 -3.99 -6.08
CA ASN A 12 11.94 -4.00 -6.08
C ASN A 12 11.41 -3.21 -4.89
N VAL A 13 10.40 -2.39 -5.13
CA VAL A 13 9.71 -1.59 -4.11
C VAL A 13 8.23 -1.94 -4.12
N ILE A 14 7.64 -2.09 -2.94
CA ILE A 14 6.19 -2.17 -2.78
C ILE A 14 5.74 -0.91 -2.05
N LEU A 15 4.85 -0.14 -2.67
CA LEU A 15 4.21 1.01 -2.06
C LEU A 15 2.82 0.62 -1.57
N ASP A 16 2.64 0.56 -0.25
CA ASP A 16 1.32 0.47 0.37
C ASP A 16 0.64 1.86 0.26
N ARG A 17 -0.24 2.00 -0.73
CA ARG A 17 -0.97 3.23 -1.00
C ARG A 17 -2.31 3.23 -0.27
N ASN A 18 -2.28 3.39 1.03
CA ASN A 18 -3.47 3.40 1.89
C ASN A 18 -4.13 4.80 2.02
N ARG A 19 -3.61 5.81 1.34
CA ARG A 19 -4.12 7.19 1.28
C ARG A 19 -4.14 7.97 2.59
N ILE A 20 -3.63 7.40 3.68
CA ILE A 20 -3.52 8.08 4.99
C ILE A 20 -2.05 8.34 5.31
N GLN A 21 -1.77 9.52 5.82
CA GLN A 21 -0.43 9.98 6.23
C GLN A 21 -0.51 10.55 7.65
N ASN A 22 0.02 9.83 8.62
CA ASN A 22 -0.06 10.19 10.04
C ASN A 22 -1.51 10.48 10.47
N ASP A 23 -1.86 11.74 10.65
CA ASP A 23 -3.08 12.19 11.30
C ASP A 23 -4.24 12.47 10.34
N ASP A 24 -4.02 12.41 9.02
CA ASP A 24 -5.06 12.76 8.04
C ASP A 24 -4.81 12.09 6.67
N PHE A 25 -5.75 12.30 5.75
CA PHE A 25 -5.62 11.83 4.37
C PHE A 25 -4.50 12.56 3.61
N CYS A 26 -3.79 11.82 2.75
CA CYS A 26 -2.75 12.39 1.89
C CYS A 26 -3.28 13.55 1.02
N GLU A 27 -4.53 13.47 0.55
CA GLU A 27 -5.15 14.53 -0.26
C GLU A 27 -5.34 15.84 0.49
N THR A 28 -5.47 15.79 1.82
CA THR A 28 -5.58 16.97 2.70
C THR A 28 -4.19 17.51 3.06
N GLN A 29 -3.28 16.63 3.46
CA GLN A 29 -1.96 17.01 3.96
C GLN A 29 -0.99 17.41 2.82
N MET A 30 -0.80 16.50 1.87
CA MET A 30 0.07 16.70 0.71
C MET A 30 -0.38 15.81 -0.44
N ARG A 31 -1.01 16.40 -1.43
CA ARG A 31 -1.49 15.66 -2.60
C ARG A 31 -0.36 15.00 -3.36
N MET A 32 -0.47 13.70 -3.55
CA MET A 32 0.53 12.93 -4.29
C MET A 32 0.25 12.89 -5.81
N PHE A 33 -0.95 13.31 -6.25
CA PHE A 33 -1.37 13.28 -7.66
C PHE A 33 -1.15 11.89 -8.30
N ASP A 34 -0.73 11.85 -9.55
CA ASP A 34 -0.46 10.63 -10.31
C ASP A 34 0.88 10.01 -9.87
N ILE A 35 0.82 9.08 -8.92
CA ILE A 35 2.01 8.38 -8.39
C ILE A 35 2.61 7.46 -9.46
N PRO A 36 1.84 6.62 -10.18
CA PRO A 36 2.37 5.78 -11.25
C PRO A 36 3.16 6.57 -12.29
N ALA A 37 2.61 7.69 -12.78
CA ALA A 37 3.29 8.51 -13.77
C ALA A 37 4.60 9.11 -13.26
N LYS A 38 4.69 9.47 -11.98
CA LYS A 38 5.94 9.98 -11.36
C LYS A 38 7.04 8.92 -11.37
N TRP A 39 6.73 7.69 -10.96
CA TRP A 39 7.70 6.60 -10.96
C TRP A 39 8.13 6.23 -12.37
N ALA A 40 7.18 6.14 -13.31
CA ALA A 40 7.47 5.90 -14.72
C ALA A 40 8.37 6.98 -15.32
N ALA A 41 8.13 8.27 -14.99
CA ALA A 41 8.96 9.39 -15.44
C ALA A 41 10.42 9.30 -14.93
N PHE A 42 10.65 8.66 -13.78
CA PHE A 42 12.01 8.34 -13.31
C PHE A 42 12.60 7.07 -13.92
N GLY A 43 11.92 6.43 -14.86
CA GLY A 43 12.39 5.24 -15.59
C GLY A 43 12.28 3.94 -14.82
N TRP A 44 11.31 3.83 -13.89
CA TRP A 44 10.97 2.59 -13.19
C TRP A 44 9.92 1.81 -13.97
N ASP A 45 9.99 0.48 -13.90
CA ASP A 45 8.86 -0.35 -14.26
C ASP A 45 7.80 -0.25 -13.17
N VAL A 46 6.54 0.02 -13.57
CA VAL A 46 5.45 0.32 -12.64
C VAL A 46 4.29 -0.64 -12.88
N MET A 47 3.78 -1.23 -11.80
CA MET A 47 2.52 -1.96 -11.79
C MET A 47 1.65 -1.46 -10.64
N GLU A 48 0.35 -1.29 -10.88
CA GLU A 48 -0.65 -0.91 -9.88
C GLU A 48 -1.65 -2.05 -9.70
N ILE A 49 -2.01 -2.35 -8.45
CA ILE A 49 -2.91 -3.45 -8.09
C ILE A 49 -3.91 -3.03 -7.01
N ASP A 50 -5.01 -3.77 -6.89
CA ASP A 50 -5.79 -3.83 -5.65
C ASP A 50 -5.01 -4.65 -4.61
N GLY A 51 -4.54 -3.98 -3.54
CA GLY A 51 -3.76 -4.60 -2.45
C GLY A 51 -4.59 -5.51 -1.54
N HIS A 52 -5.89 -5.70 -1.80
CA HIS A 52 -6.75 -6.64 -1.10
C HIS A 52 -7.24 -7.80 -1.97
N ASP A 53 -6.94 -7.80 -3.27
CA ASP A 53 -7.20 -8.93 -4.17
C ASP A 53 -5.98 -9.86 -4.22
N MET A 54 -6.13 -11.08 -3.71
CA MET A 54 -5.02 -12.06 -3.66
C MET A 54 -4.52 -12.47 -5.05
N THR A 55 -5.38 -12.44 -6.08
CA THR A 55 -5.01 -12.76 -7.46
C THR A 55 -4.12 -11.64 -8.03
N GLU A 56 -4.50 -10.38 -7.78
CA GLU A 56 -3.70 -9.23 -8.20
C GLU A 56 -2.38 -9.14 -7.43
N ILE A 57 -2.39 -9.44 -6.11
CA ILE A 57 -1.17 -9.52 -5.30
C ILE A 57 -0.21 -10.56 -5.87
N PHE A 58 -0.70 -11.76 -6.20
CA PHE A 58 0.14 -12.81 -6.78
C PHE A 58 0.74 -12.36 -8.13
N SER A 59 -0.08 -11.79 -9.01
CA SER A 59 0.38 -11.24 -10.29
C SER A 59 1.41 -10.12 -10.12
N GLY A 60 1.23 -9.27 -9.09
CA GLY A 60 2.18 -8.22 -8.74
C GLY A 60 3.52 -8.76 -8.26
N LEU A 61 3.51 -9.83 -7.46
CA LEU A 61 4.75 -10.49 -7.01
C LEU A 61 5.47 -11.18 -8.19
N GLU A 62 4.73 -11.81 -9.11
CA GLU A 62 5.32 -12.35 -10.35
C GLU A 62 5.91 -11.22 -11.22
N PHE A 63 5.25 -10.07 -11.30
CA PHE A 63 5.80 -8.90 -11.98
C PHE A 63 7.12 -8.49 -11.36
N LEU A 64 7.24 -8.40 -10.02
CA LEU A 64 8.46 -8.02 -9.33
C LEU A 64 9.59 -9.06 -9.50
N ALA A 65 9.26 -10.34 -9.64
CA ALA A 65 10.24 -11.43 -9.79
C ALA A 65 10.92 -11.49 -11.16
N LYS A 66 10.44 -10.75 -12.17
CA LYS A 66 11.02 -10.76 -13.52
C LYS A 66 12.42 -10.15 -13.53
N GLU A 67 13.32 -10.77 -14.27
CA GLU A 67 14.62 -10.17 -14.57
C GLU A 67 14.45 -8.92 -15.44
N ARG A 68 15.17 -7.86 -15.08
CA ARG A 68 15.12 -6.57 -15.77
C ARG A 68 16.39 -5.75 -15.54
N SER A 69 16.61 -4.74 -16.37
CA SER A 69 17.72 -3.78 -16.25
C SER A 69 17.34 -2.47 -15.54
N VAL A 70 16.09 -2.33 -15.11
CA VAL A 70 15.58 -1.14 -14.45
C VAL A 70 14.89 -1.53 -13.12
N PRO A 71 14.88 -0.67 -12.11
CA PRO A 71 14.16 -0.96 -10.88
C PRO A 71 12.64 -1.02 -11.11
N ALA A 72 11.93 -1.79 -10.29
CA ALA A 72 10.49 -1.94 -10.36
C ALA A 72 9.77 -1.49 -9.09
N ILE A 73 8.55 -0.99 -9.26
CA ILE A 73 7.64 -0.67 -8.17
C ILE A 73 6.26 -1.28 -8.40
N LEU A 74 5.75 -1.91 -7.35
CA LEU A 74 4.38 -2.36 -7.23
C LEU A 74 3.62 -1.39 -6.33
N ILE A 75 2.59 -0.75 -6.85
CA ILE A 75 1.73 0.17 -6.11
C ILE A 75 0.48 -0.61 -5.70
N ALA A 76 0.39 -0.97 -4.42
CA ALA A 76 -0.76 -1.68 -3.86
C ALA A 76 -1.75 -0.67 -3.29
N ASN A 77 -2.89 -0.48 -3.93
CA ASN A 77 -3.97 0.32 -3.40
C ASN A 77 -4.66 -0.44 -2.28
N THR A 78 -4.60 0.09 -1.07
CA THR A 78 -5.15 -0.54 0.12
C THR A 78 -6.11 0.38 0.87
N ILE A 79 -6.87 -0.20 1.76
CA ILE A 79 -7.69 0.51 2.74
C ILE A 79 -7.05 0.27 4.10
N LYS A 80 -6.59 1.33 4.77
CA LYS A 80 -6.07 1.22 6.13
C LYS A 80 -7.16 0.69 7.06
N GLY A 81 -6.83 -0.33 7.86
CA GLY A 81 -7.77 -0.97 8.79
C GLY A 81 -8.79 -1.91 8.14
N LYS A 82 -8.53 -2.37 6.90
CA LYS A 82 -9.43 -3.25 6.14
C LYS A 82 -9.89 -4.46 6.96
N GLY A 83 -11.21 -4.69 6.94
CA GLY A 83 -11.86 -5.79 7.67
C GLY A 83 -12.39 -5.39 9.05
N VAL A 84 -12.07 -4.20 9.54
CA VAL A 84 -12.58 -3.69 10.83
C VAL A 84 -13.35 -2.39 10.61
N SER A 85 -14.66 -2.45 10.75
CA SER A 85 -15.59 -1.40 10.30
C SER A 85 -15.28 0.02 10.83
N TYR A 86 -14.84 0.14 12.09
CA TYR A 86 -14.51 1.43 12.69
C TYR A 86 -13.06 1.90 12.41
N MET A 87 -12.21 1.03 11.84
CA MET A 87 -10.83 1.35 11.48
C MET A 87 -10.66 1.67 9.99
N GLU A 88 -11.54 1.16 9.13
CA GLU A 88 -11.43 1.39 7.68
C GLU A 88 -11.41 2.90 7.37
N ASP A 89 -10.39 3.32 6.61
CA ASP A 89 -10.17 4.72 6.22
C ASP A 89 -10.23 5.73 7.39
N ASN A 90 -9.88 5.31 8.60
CA ASN A 90 -9.95 6.17 9.79
C ASN A 90 -8.54 6.57 10.28
N PRO A 91 -8.10 7.84 10.04
CA PRO A 91 -6.79 8.31 10.46
C PRO A 91 -6.55 8.22 11.98
N SER A 92 -7.60 8.30 12.81
CA SER A 92 -7.49 8.26 14.27
C SER A 92 -6.83 6.97 14.81
N PHE A 93 -6.83 5.90 14.00
CA PHE A 93 -6.17 4.63 14.36
C PHE A 93 -4.75 4.51 13.82
N HIS A 94 -4.13 5.58 13.32
CA HIS A 94 -2.74 5.53 12.91
C HIS A 94 -1.78 5.24 14.06
N GLY A 95 -2.07 5.77 15.26
CA GLY A 95 -1.24 5.61 16.46
C GLY A 95 -2.01 5.21 17.72
N ALA A 96 -3.28 4.79 17.59
CA ALA A 96 -4.13 4.41 18.71
C ALA A 96 -4.45 2.91 18.70
N ALA A 97 -4.40 2.29 19.88
CA ALA A 97 -4.90 0.94 20.07
C ALA A 97 -6.42 0.96 20.31
N PRO A 98 -7.17 -0.09 19.91
CA PRO A 98 -8.57 -0.22 20.25
C PRO A 98 -8.75 -0.41 21.76
N ASN A 99 -9.85 0.11 22.32
CA ASN A 99 -10.30 -0.23 23.66
C ASN A 99 -10.93 -1.63 23.68
N GLU A 100 -11.35 -2.12 24.88
CA GLU A 100 -11.89 -3.48 25.04
C GLU A 100 -13.15 -3.74 24.21
N GLU A 101 -14.05 -2.75 24.12
CA GLU A 101 -15.29 -2.87 23.32
C GLU A 101 -14.96 -2.92 21.82
N GLN A 102 -14.07 -2.05 21.38
CA GLN A 102 -13.58 -2.00 19.99
C GLN A 102 -12.83 -3.28 19.62
N TYR A 103 -11.99 -3.79 20.54
CA TYR A 103 -11.30 -5.06 20.34
C TYR A 103 -12.28 -6.22 20.12
N ALA A 104 -13.33 -6.31 20.98
CA ALA A 104 -14.35 -7.33 20.84
C ALA A 104 -15.13 -7.24 19.51
N VAL A 105 -15.36 -6.02 18.99
CA VAL A 105 -15.96 -5.82 17.66
C VAL A 105 -15.01 -6.30 16.56
N ALA A 106 -13.76 -5.86 16.59
CA ALA A 106 -12.75 -6.22 15.59
C ALA A 106 -12.55 -7.74 15.51
N MET A 107 -12.44 -8.42 16.65
CA MET A 107 -12.30 -9.89 16.68
C MET A 107 -13.47 -10.60 16.03
N ARG A 108 -14.70 -10.15 16.27
CA ARG A 108 -15.89 -10.73 15.62
C ARG A 108 -15.92 -10.49 14.12
N GLU A 109 -15.56 -9.27 13.67
CA GLU A 109 -15.54 -8.93 12.25
C GLU A 109 -14.46 -9.69 11.48
N LEU A 110 -13.32 -9.96 12.12
CA LEU A 110 -12.22 -10.74 11.55
C LEU A 110 -12.39 -12.26 11.69
N GLY A 111 -13.52 -12.73 12.24
CA GLY A 111 -13.81 -14.16 12.42
C GLY A 111 -12.98 -14.82 13.53
N GLY A 112 -12.41 -14.04 14.46
CA GLY A 112 -11.71 -14.53 15.62
C GLY A 112 -12.67 -14.97 16.74
N GLU A 113 -12.21 -15.89 17.58
CA GLU A 113 -12.85 -16.21 18.85
C GLU A 113 -12.29 -15.28 19.96
N LEU A 114 -13.15 -14.87 20.91
CA LEU A 114 -12.79 -14.05 22.06
C LEU A 114 -12.35 -14.94 23.22
#